data_964aad3c795ec7f6072c12c6b1bb3ca9
#
_entry.id   964aad3c795ec7f6072c12c6b1bb3ca9
#
_cell.length_a   1.000
_cell.length_b   1.000
_cell.length_c   1.000
_cell.angle_alpha   90.00
_cell.angle_beta   90.00
_cell.angle_gamma   90.00
#
_symmetry.space_group_name_H-M   'P 1'
#
loop_
_entity.id
_entity.type
_entity.pdbx_description
1 polymer ?
#
loop_
_entity_poly.entity_id
_entity_poly.type
_entity_poly.pdbx_seq_one_letter_code
_entity_poly.pdbx_strand_id
1 'polypeptide(L)'
;MDDVLGMDIEGIYRKSGGNSQIQTIKEGFERNNDYDISDPDLDINAVTSTLKQYFRKLPTPLITYEVYDRLLETSPSPSQEIDASHPAHPANPNNHNYRVSAMRSAINELPAHHRDTLEVLVFHLARVVEQQNDNLMTSTNVAVVFAPTVMRPESLTREMQDTQAKNGAVQFLIENCQAIFMEEARGA
;
A
#
# COMPACT_ATOMS: atom_id res chain seq x y z
N MET A 1 -24.65 -3.53 2.73
CA MET A 1 -23.55 -4.48 2.44
C MET A 1 -23.13 -4.14 1.03
N ASP A 2 -22.15 -3.27 0.89
CA ASP A 2 -21.63 -2.94 -0.43
C ASP A 2 -20.72 -4.09 -0.84
N ASP A 3 -21.26 -4.99 -1.67
CA ASP A 3 -20.48 -6.02 -2.35
C ASP A 3 -19.46 -5.31 -3.24
N VAL A 4 -18.25 -5.18 -2.74
CA VAL A 4 -17.15 -4.68 -3.56
C VAL A 4 -16.74 -5.81 -4.48
N LEU A 5 -17.33 -5.78 -5.68
CA LEU A 5 -17.11 -6.75 -6.75
C LEU A 5 -15.63 -7.13 -6.88
N GLY A 6 -15.34 -8.42 -6.78
CA GLY A 6 -14.05 -9.01 -7.12
C GLY A 6 -13.01 -9.09 -6.01
N MET A 7 -13.30 -8.70 -4.76
CA MET A 7 -12.34 -8.84 -3.66
C MET A 7 -12.07 -10.31 -3.27
N ASP A 8 -12.99 -11.21 -3.57
CA ASP A 8 -12.93 -12.64 -3.35
C ASP A 8 -12.17 -13.41 -4.44
N ILE A 9 -11.81 -12.74 -5.54
CA ILE A 9 -11.18 -13.40 -6.69
C ILE A 9 -9.73 -13.77 -6.37
N GLU A 10 -9.43 -15.07 -6.55
CA GLU A 10 -8.10 -15.63 -6.30
C GLU A 10 -6.99 -14.88 -7.03
N GLY A 11 -6.02 -14.38 -6.28
CA GLY A 11 -4.85 -13.68 -6.80
C GLY A 11 -5.14 -12.27 -7.32
N ILE A 12 -6.25 -11.66 -6.87
CA ILE A 12 -6.54 -10.26 -7.19
C ILE A 12 -5.31 -9.37 -6.93
N TYR A 13 -5.02 -8.42 -7.80
CA TYR A 13 -3.82 -7.61 -7.85
C TYR A 13 -2.52 -8.35 -8.20
N ARG A 14 -2.37 -9.62 -7.88
CA ARG A 14 -1.16 -10.42 -8.21
C ARG A 14 -1.19 -10.88 -9.67
N LYS A 15 -2.35 -11.36 -10.13
CA LYS A 15 -2.54 -11.76 -11.53
C LYS A 15 -2.58 -10.53 -12.42
N SER A 16 -2.11 -10.67 -13.65
CA SER A 16 -2.12 -9.60 -14.65
C SER A 16 -3.25 -9.84 -15.65
N GLY A 17 -3.97 -8.77 -16.00
CA GLY A 17 -4.96 -8.81 -17.07
C GLY A 17 -4.35 -8.73 -18.47
N GLY A 18 -5.18 -8.96 -19.47
CA GLY A 18 -4.80 -8.87 -20.89
C GLY A 18 -4.45 -7.43 -21.31
N ASN A 19 -3.37 -7.27 -22.05
CA ASN A 19 -2.87 -5.95 -22.49
C ASN A 19 -3.90 -5.15 -23.29
N SER A 20 -4.71 -5.81 -24.12
CA SER A 20 -5.77 -5.15 -24.91
C SER A 20 -6.82 -4.51 -24.02
N GLN A 21 -7.31 -5.21 -22.99
CA GLN A 21 -8.29 -4.66 -22.06
C GLN A 21 -7.70 -3.55 -21.18
N ILE A 22 -6.45 -3.72 -20.70
CA ILE A 22 -5.74 -2.66 -19.98
C ILE A 22 -5.67 -1.39 -20.83
N GLN A 23 -5.36 -1.51 -22.11
CA GLN A 23 -5.29 -0.38 -23.02
C GLN A 23 -6.67 0.26 -23.25
N THR A 24 -7.72 -0.54 -23.42
CA THR A 24 -9.10 -0.07 -23.55
C THR A 24 -9.55 0.74 -22.31
N ILE A 25 -9.26 0.24 -21.11
CA ILE A 25 -9.59 0.92 -19.86
C ILE A 25 -8.86 2.27 -19.76
N LYS A 26 -7.56 2.30 -20.08
CA LYS A 26 -6.77 3.54 -20.08
C LYS A 26 -7.33 4.57 -21.05
N GLU A 27 -7.60 4.17 -22.30
CA GLU A 27 -8.16 5.05 -23.31
C GLU A 27 -9.56 5.53 -22.92
N GLY A 28 -10.34 4.69 -22.21
CA GLY A 28 -11.63 5.06 -21.66
C GLY A 28 -11.49 6.22 -20.68
N PHE A 29 -10.59 6.12 -19.70
CA PHE A 29 -10.32 7.19 -18.73
C PHE A 29 -9.70 8.44 -19.37
N GLU A 30 -8.84 8.30 -20.38
CA GLU A 30 -8.26 9.44 -21.09
C GLU A 30 -9.30 10.24 -21.88
N ARG A 31 -10.31 9.56 -22.44
CA ARG A 31 -11.39 10.22 -23.22
C ARG A 31 -12.50 10.77 -22.33
N ASN A 32 -12.77 10.10 -21.24
CA ASN A 32 -13.85 10.42 -20.34
C ASN A 32 -13.41 10.08 -18.91
N ASN A 33 -13.25 11.10 -18.07
CA ASN A 33 -12.78 10.95 -16.69
C ASN A 33 -13.64 10.02 -15.82
N ASP A 34 -14.82 9.65 -16.28
CA ASP A 34 -15.76 8.75 -15.60
C ASP A 34 -16.05 7.52 -16.49
N TYR A 35 -15.02 6.70 -16.69
CA TYR A 35 -15.15 5.44 -17.42
C TYR A 35 -15.74 4.36 -16.53
N ASP A 36 -16.84 3.74 -16.99
CA ASP A 36 -17.54 2.68 -16.24
C ASP A 36 -16.70 1.39 -16.24
N ILE A 37 -16.18 1.03 -15.06
CA ILE A 37 -15.43 -0.20 -14.82
C ILE A 37 -16.28 -1.33 -14.23
N SER A 38 -17.60 -1.13 -14.07
CA SER A 38 -18.54 -2.15 -13.59
C SER A 38 -19.05 -3.08 -14.69
N ASP A 39 -18.62 -2.86 -15.94
CA ASP A 39 -18.95 -3.73 -17.07
C ASP A 39 -18.53 -5.17 -16.79
N PRO A 40 -19.47 -6.14 -16.75
CA PRO A 40 -19.17 -7.53 -16.45
C PRO A 40 -18.26 -8.23 -17.49
N ASP A 41 -18.12 -7.66 -18.68
CA ASP A 41 -17.22 -8.17 -19.72
C ASP A 41 -15.76 -7.75 -19.49
N LEU A 42 -15.50 -6.81 -18.55
CA LEU A 42 -14.14 -6.43 -18.19
C LEU A 42 -13.51 -7.47 -17.24
N ASP A 43 -12.32 -7.95 -17.61
CA ASP A 43 -11.50 -8.76 -16.71
C ASP A 43 -11.05 -7.91 -15.51
N ILE A 44 -11.43 -8.30 -14.30
CA ILE A 44 -11.02 -7.64 -13.05
C ILE A 44 -9.49 -7.50 -12.96
N ASN A 45 -8.74 -8.47 -13.49
CA ASN A 45 -7.28 -8.40 -13.52
C ASN A 45 -6.77 -7.29 -14.44
N ALA A 46 -7.52 -6.94 -15.48
CA ALA A 46 -7.19 -5.79 -16.33
C ALA A 46 -7.46 -4.47 -15.60
N VAL A 47 -8.57 -4.39 -14.85
CA VAL A 47 -8.89 -3.23 -14.00
C VAL A 47 -7.81 -3.01 -12.95
N THR A 48 -7.47 -4.04 -12.17
CA THR A 48 -6.45 -3.97 -11.12
C THR A 48 -5.05 -3.70 -11.66
N SER A 49 -4.73 -4.23 -12.84
CA SER A 49 -3.46 -3.94 -13.54
C SER A 49 -3.39 -2.49 -14.01
N THR A 50 -4.50 -1.92 -14.46
CA THR A 50 -4.58 -0.51 -14.86
C THR A 50 -4.34 0.40 -13.65
N LEU A 51 -4.96 0.12 -12.51
CA LEU A 51 -4.76 0.88 -11.27
C LEU A 51 -3.29 0.85 -10.82
N LYS A 52 -2.65 -0.34 -10.80
CA LYS A 52 -1.22 -0.46 -10.46
C LYS A 52 -0.34 0.32 -11.43
N GLN A 53 -0.63 0.28 -12.73
CA GLN A 53 0.12 1.03 -13.73
C GLN A 53 -0.06 2.54 -13.56
N TYR A 54 -1.25 3.02 -13.19
CA TYR A 54 -1.49 4.42 -12.90
C TYR A 54 -0.57 4.92 -11.77
N PHE A 55 -0.56 4.24 -10.62
CA PHE A 55 0.32 4.63 -9.51
C PHE A 55 1.81 4.54 -9.86
N ARG A 56 2.22 3.52 -10.63
CA ARG A 56 3.62 3.38 -11.08
C ARG A 56 4.08 4.50 -12.01
N LYS A 57 3.16 5.11 -12.75
CA LYS A 57 3.46 6.17 -13.73
C LYS A 57 3.33 7.57 -13.16
N LEU A 58 2.90 7.72 -11.91
CA LEU A 58 2.90 9.04 -11.28
C LEU A 58 4.30 9.65 -11.32
N PRO A 59 4.46 10.93 -11.68
CA PRO A 59 5.75 11.61 -11.68
C PRO A 59 6.43 11.53 -10.31
N THR A 60 5.70 11.84 -9.26
CA THR A 60 6.10 11.61 -7.86
C THR A 60 5.35 10.39 -7.34
N PRO A 61 6.03 9.43 -6.69
CA PRO A 61 5.36 8.27 -6.08
C PRO A 61 4.29 8.70 -5.08
N LEU A 62 3.32 7.83 -4.81
CA LEU A 62 2.27 8.13 -3.83
C LEU A 62 2.86 8.38 -2.44
N ILE A 63 3.82 7.57 -2.01
CA ILE A 63 4.72 7.85 -0.90
C ILE A 63 5.92 8.61 -1.48
N THR A 64 5.97 9.91 -1.21
CA THR A 64 6.95 10.83 -1.82
C THR A 64 8.38 10.52 -1.38
N TYR A 65 9.36 11.01 -2.14
CA TYR A 65 10.78 10.76 -1.86
C TYR A 65 11.21 11.30 -0.49
N GLU A 66 10.62 12.40 -0.06
CA GLU A 66 10.92 13.05 1.24
C GLU A 66 10.50 12.17 2.42
N VAL A 67 9.45 11.39 2.27
CA VAL A 67 8.90 10.53 3.32
C VAL A 67 9.44 9.09 3.24
N TYR A 68 10.05 8.73 2.09
CA TYR A 68 10.51 7.39 1.77
C TYR A 68 11.40 6.79 2.86
N ASP A 69 12.49 7.47 3.22
CA ASP A 69 13.48 6.94 4.17
C ASP A 69 12.87 6.79 5.58
N ARG A 70 12.04 7.73 5.99
CA ARG A 70 11.36 7.67 7.29
C ARG A 70 10.41 6.48 7.39
N LEU A 71 9.74 6.11 6.30
CA LEU A 71 8.90 4.92 6.28
C LEU A 71 9.71 3.63 6.31
N LEU A 72 10.88 3.59 5.66
CA LEU A 72 11.78 2.45 5.76
C LEU A 72 12.25 2.20 7.21
N GLU A 73 12.54 3.26 7.96
CA GLU A 73 12.96 3.18 9.37
C GLU A 73 11.88 2.56 10.28
N THR A 74 10.62 2.57 9.86
CA THR A 74 9.55 1.89 10.60
C THR A 74 9.54 0.37 10.41
N SER A 75 10.29 -0.16 9.43
CA SER A 75 10.43 -1.58 9.20
C SER A 75 11.50 -2.18 10.13
N PRO A 76 11.27 -3.38 10.69
CA PRO A 76 12.31 -4.07 11.45
C PRO A 76 13.52 -4.29 10.55
N SER A 77 14.69 -3.78 10.95
CA SER A 77 15.94 -4.08 10.26
C SER A 77 16.42 -5.45 10.70
N PRO A 78 16.74 -6.37 9.76
CA PRO A 78 17.33 -7.67 10.12
C PRO A 78 18.70 -7.54 10.81
N SER A 79 19.36 -6.39 10.66
CA SER A 79 20.70 -6.12 11.17
C SER A 79 20.72 -5.36 12.51
N GLN A 80 19.57 -4.90 13.02
CA GLN A 80 19.51 -4.39 14.38
C GLN A 80 19.35 -5.58 15.32
N GLU A 81 20.48 -6.10 15.80
CA GLU A 81 20.52 -6.92 17.02
C GLU A 81 19.86 -6.11 18.14
N ILE A 82 18.65 -6.52 18.48
CA ILE A 82 17.89 -5.89 19.56
C ILE A 82 18.65 -6.21 20.84
N ASP A 83 19.08 -5.18 21.53
CA ASP A 83 19.39 -5.34 22.95
C ASP A 83 18.08 -5.78 23.64
N ALA A 84 17.91 -7.10 23.74
CA ALA A 84 16.73 -7.74 24.34
C ALA A 84 16.57 -7.38 25.83
N SER A 85 17.51 -6.62 26.39
CA SER A 85 17.47 -6.17 27.79
C SER A 85 16.45 -5.06 28.04
N HIS A 86 15.91 -4.40 26.98
CA HIS A 86 14.92 -3.32 27.14
C HIS A 86 13.76 -3.38 26.11
N PRO A 87 12.92 -4.44 26.18
CA PRO A 87 11.78 -4.57 25.24
C PRO A 87 10.73 -3.46 25.39
N ALA A 88 10.74 -2.70 26.47
CA ALA A 88 9.75 -1.66 26.76
C ALA A 88 10.27 -0.23 26.51
N HIS A 89 11.46 -0.03 25.91
CA HIS A 89 11.93 1.32 25.63
C HIS A 89 11.03 1.99 24.58
N PRO A 90 10.47 3.19 24.86
CA PRO A 90 9.54 3.87 23.96
C PRO A 90 10.05 4.08 22.54
N ALA A 91 11.37 4.22 22.36
CA ALA A 91 12.03 4.40 21.08
C ALA A 91 12.54 3.09 20.44
N ASN A 92 12.12 1.92 20.93
CA ASN A 92 12.51 0.64 20.34
C ASN A 92 11.74 0.45 19.01
N PRO A 93 12.43 0.34 17.85
CA PRO A 93 11.79 0.15 16.54
C PRO A 93 10.97 -1.14 16.44
N ASN A 94 11.11 -2.07 17.37
CA ASN A 94 10.28 -3.27 17.49
C ASN A 94 9.06 -3.09 18.40
N ASN A 95 8.94 -1.96 19.09
CA ASN A 95 7.75 -1.64 19.84
C ASN A 95 6.63 -1.29 18.86
N HIS A 96 5.54 -2.04 18.89
CA HIS A 96 4.39 -1.86 17.98
C HIS A 96 3.83 -0.44 18.04
N ASN A 97 3.62 0.11 19.24
CA ASN A 97 3.08 1.45 19.43
C ASN A 97 4.04 2.53 18.92
N TYR A 98 5.35 2.34 19.09
CA TYR A 98 6.35 3.24 18.53
C TYR A 98 6.29 3.24 17.01
N ARG A 99 6.24 2.06 16.39
CA ARG A 99 6.14 1.93 14.93
C ARG A 99 4.88 2.58 14.38
N VAL A 100 3.72 2.36 15.01
CA VAL A 100 2.47 3.02 14.61
C VAL A 100 2.60 4.54 14.69
N SER A 101 3.15 5.06 15.80
CA SER A 101 3.34 6.50 15.98
C SER A 101 4.34 7.09 14.99
N ALA A 102 5.46 6.41 14.74
CA ALA A 102 6.47 6.84 13.77
C ALA A 102 5.92 6.85 12.34
N MET A 103 5.19 5.80 11.95
CA MET A 103 4.55 5.71 10.63
C MET A 103 3.47 6.77 10.45
N ARG A 104 2.61 6.99 11.45
CA ARG A 104 1.63 8.08 11.45
C ARG A 104 2.30 9.44 11.27
N SER A 105 3.39 9.69 12.02
CA SER A 105 4.14 10.94 11.90
C SER A 105 4.70 11.14 10.48
N ALA A 106 5.28 10.11 9.88
CA ALA A 106 5.82 10.17 8.53
C ALA A 106 4.72 10.40 7.48
N ILE A 107 3.58 9.70 7.59
CA ILE A 107 2.44 9.86 6.67
C ILE A 107 1.82 11.25 6.77
N ASN A 108 1.78 11.86 7.95
CA ASN A 108 1.27 13.21 8.14
C ASN A 108 2.13 14.30 7.48
N GLU A 109 3.36 13.99 7.06
CA GLU A 109 4.22 14.89 6.29
C GLU A 109 3.95 14.83 4.79
N LEU A 110 3.22 13.81 4.32
CA LEU A 110 2.79 13.76 2.93
C LEU A 110 1.91 14.98 2.58
N PRO A 111 2.03 15.52 1.35
CA PRO A 111 1.04 16.48 0.85
C PRO A 111 -0.37 15.90 0.97
N ALA A 112 -1.36 16.73 1.31
CA ALA A 112 -2.72 16.28 1.65
C ALA A 112 -3.31 15.32 0.61
N HIS A 113 -3.21 15.64 -0.68
CA HIS A 113 -3.73 14.78 -1.75
C HIS A 113 -3.00 13.42 -1.88
N HIS A 114 -1.70 13.33 -1.53
CA HIS A 114 -0.98 12.07 -1.44
C HIS A 114 -1.48 11.24 -0.27
N ARG A 115 -1.61 11.88 0.91
CA ARG A 115 -2.07 11.23 2.12
C ARG A 115 -3.49 10.71 1.96
N ASP A 116 -4.42 11.52 1.49
CA ASP A 116 -5.83 11.15 1.34
C ASP A 116 -6.00 10.02 0.31
N THR A 117 -5.24 10.05 -0.79
CA THR A 117 -5.22 8.96 -1.78
C THR A 117 -4.62 7.68 -1.21
N LEU A 118 -3.53 7.79 -0.44
CA LEU A 118 -2.89 6.65 0.23
C LEU A 118 -3.84 6.02 1.25
N GLU A 119 -4.56 6.82 2.03
CA GLU A 119 -5.54 6.36 2.99
C GLU A 119 -6.61 5.51 2.32
N VAL A 120 -7.27 6.03 1.27
CA VAL A 120 -8.30 5.29 0.52
C VAL A 120 -7.74 3.98 -0.03
N LEU A 121 -6.54 4.01 -0.63
CA LEU A 121 -5.90 2.81 -1.17
C LEU A 121 -5.63 1.79 -0.07
N VAL A 122 -5.04 2.20 1.06
CA VAL A 122 -4.65 1.28 2.14
C VAL A 122 -5.85 0.65 2.81
N PHE A 123 -6.93 1.40 3.05
CA PHE A 123 -8.18 0.83 3.56
C PHE A 123 -8.82 -0.15 2.58
N HIS A 124 -8.74 0.13 1.26
CA HIS A 124 -9.17 -0.83 0.25
C HIS A 124 -8.33 -2.12 0.30
N LEU A 125 -6.99 -2.00 0.38
CA LEU A 125 -6.10 -3.17 0.47
C LEU A 125 -6.32 -3.98 1.76
N ALA A 126 -6.64 -3.32 2.86
CA ALA A 126 -7.00 -4.01 4.11
C ALA A 126 -8.26 -4.88 3.92
N ARG A 127 -9.29 -4.36 3.23
CA ARG A 127 -10.50 -5.14 2.88
C ARG A 127 -10.19 -6.32 1.95
N VAL A 128 -9.25 -6.18 1.02
CA VAL A 128 -8.79 -7.30 0.19
C VAL A 128 -8.15 -8.38 1.06
N VAL A 129 -7.33 -8.00 2.05
CA VAL A 129 -6.70 -8.94 3.01
C VAL A 129 -7.74 -9.63 3.89
N GLU A 130 -8.84 -8.97 4.27
CA GLU A 130 -9.94 -9.60 5.01
C GLU A 130 -10.53 -10.81 4.28
N GLN A 131 -10.50 -10.83 2.95
CA GLN A 131 -10.97 -11.93 2.10
C GLN A 131 -9.85 -12.94 1.73
N GLN A 132 -8.73 -12.96 2.47
CA GLN A 132 -7.55 -13.78 2.13
C GLN A 132 -7.81 -15.29 2.08
N ASN A 133 -8.86 -15.79 2.72
CA ASN A 133 -9.23 -17.21 2.65
C ASN A 133 -9.73 -17.60 1.26
N ASP A 134 -10.37 -16.68 0.53
CA ASP A 134 -10.92 -16.91 -0.79
C ASP A 134 -9.94 -16.44 -1.88
N ASN A 135 -9.42 -15.23 -1.75
CA ASN A 135 -8.56 -14.62 -2.76
C ASN A 135 -7.08 -15.01 -2.65
N LEU A 136 -6.64 -15.66 -1.58
CA LEU A 136 -5.25 -16.06 -1.28
C LEU A 136 -4.26 -14.87 -1.24
N MET A 137 -4.76 -13.66 -0.97
CA MET A 137 -3.97 -12.43 -0.87
C MET A 137 -3.78 -12.03 0.60
N THR A 138 -2.77 -12.60 1.23
CA THR A 138 -2.33 -12.19 2.57
C THR A 138 -1.76 -10.76 2.55
N SER A 139 -1.64 -10.13 3.71
CA SER A 139 -0.99 -8.81 3.85
C SER A 139 0.41 -8.77 3.24
N THR A 140 1.18 -9.85 3.39
CA THR A 140 2.50 -10.02 2.77
C THR A 140 2.40 -10.03 1.24
N ASN A 141 1.46 -10.81 0.67
CA ASN A 141 1.29 -10.89 -0.78
C ASN A 141 0.88 -9.54 -1.38
N VAL A 142 -0.03 -8.84 -0.72
CA VAL A 142 -0.47 -7.50 -1.13
C VAL A 142 0.69 -6.50 -1.05
N ALA A 143 1.47 -6.54 0.04
CA ALA A 143 2.62 -5.67 0.21
C ALA A 143 3.69 -5.86 -0.87
N VAL A 144 4.02 -7.10 -1.23
CA VAL A 144 4.97 -7.41 -2.32
C VAL A 144 4.52 -6.80 -3.65
N VAL A 145 3.21 -6.78 -3.93
CA VAL A 145 2.67 -6.19 -5.16
C VAL A 145 2.67 -4.67 -5.13
N PHE A 146 2.30 -4.08 -3.98
CA PHE A 146 2.06 -2.63 -3.90
C PHE A 146 3.27 -1.82 -3.46
N ALA A 147 4.21 -2.37 -2.69
CA ALA A 147 5.39 -1.63 -2.27
C ALA A 147 6.15 -1.00 -3.46
N PRO A 148 6.51 -1.73 -4.53
CA PRO A 148 7.16 -1.12 -5.69
C PRO A 148 6.23 -0.22 -6.51
N THR A 149 4.93 -0.23 -6.22
CA THR A 149 3.93 0.57 -6.92
C THR A 149 3.76 1.95 -6.29
N VAL A 150 3.72 2.01 -4.96
CA VAL A 150 3.43 3.24 -4.20
C VAL A 150 4.66 3.89 -3.61
N MET A 151 5.78 3.15 -3.52
CA MET A 151 6.99 3.55 -2.81
C MET A 151 8.23 3.24 -3.68
N ARG A 152 8.73 4.23 -4.38
CA ARG A 152 9.90 4.11 -5.27
C ARG A 152 11.01 5.01 -4.77
N PRO A 153 12.27 4.51 -4.65
CA PRO A 153 13.42 5.37 -4.40
C PRO A 153 13.78 6.17 -5.66
N GLU A 154 14.51 7.26 -5.49
CA GLU A 154 15.07 8.01 -6.63
C GLU A 154 16.12 7.19 -7.39
N SER A 155 16.84 6.32 -6.69
CA SER A 155 17.91 5.49 -7.25
C SER A 155 17.45 4.07 -7.51
N LEU A 156 17.65 3.58 -8.74
CA LEU A 156 17.39 2.19 -9.12
C LEU A 156 18.21 1.18 -8.31
N THR A 157 19.40 1.55 -7.83
CA THR A 157 20.22 0.68 -6.97
C THR A 157 19.52 0.40 -5.65
N ARG A 158 18.89 1.41 -5.06
CA ARG A 158 18.11 1.29 -3.82
C ARG A 158 16.86 0.44 -4.01
N GLU A 159 16.29 0.40 -5.21
CA GLU A 159 15.07 -0.39 -5.50
C GLU A 159 15.22 -1.84 -5.09
N MET A 160 16.38 -2.44 -5.38
CA MET A 160 16.69 -3.83 -5.00
C MET A 160 17.09 -3.96 -3.52
N GLN A 161 17.91 -3.02 -3.02
CA GLN A 161 18.42 -3.07 -1.65
C GLN A 161 17.30 -2.91 -0.62
N ASP A 162 16.37 -2.00 -0.88
CA ASP A 162 15.30 -1.64 0.05
C ASP A 162 14.05 -2.53 -0.07
N THR A 163 14.04 -3.52 -0.98
CA THR A 163 12.86 -4.34 -1.30
C THR A 163 12.21 -4.94 -0.05
N GLN A 164 13.00 -5.55 0.84
CA GLN A 164 12.48 -6.19 2.05
C GLN A 164 11.89 -5.16 3.02
N ALA A 165 12.60 -4.05 3.23
CA ALA A 165 12.15 -2.97 4.12
C ALA A 165 10.88 -2.29 3.58
N LYS A 166 10.79 -2.03 2.26
CA LYS A 166 9.58 -1.51 1.62
C LYS A 166 8.37 -2.43 1.80
N ASN A 167 8.56 -3.72 1.54
CA ASN A 167 7.49 -4.70 1.72
C ASN A 167 7.03 -4.74 3.18
N GLY A 168 7.95 -4.72 4.14
CA GLY A 168 7.64 -4.68 5.57
C GLY A 168 6.91 -3.40 6.00
N ALA A 169 7.30 -2.24 5.45
CA ALA A 169 6.64 -0.97 5.74
C ALA A 169 5.20 -0.96 5.20
N VAL A 170 4.99 -1.37 3.95
CA VAL A 170 3.65 -1.41 3.33
C VAL A 170 2.77 -2.48 3.99
N GLN A 171 3.32 -3.65 4.33
CA GLN A 171 2.59 -4.67 5.09
C GLN A 171 2.11 -4.11 6.43
N PHE A 172 3.00 -3.49 7.20
CA PHE A 172 2.66 -2.91 8.49
C PHE A 172 1.61 -1.80 8.37
N LEU A 173 1.70 -0.98 7.32
CA LEU A 173 0.73 0.06 7.01
C LEU A 173 -0.67 -0.52 6.76
N ILE A 174 -0.78 -1.60 5.98
CA ILE A 174 -2.05 -2.28 5.69
C ILE A 174 -2.64 -2.89 6.97
N GLU A 175 -1.83 -3.59 7.76
CA GLU A 175 -2.26 -4.27 8.98
C GLU A 175 -2.69 -3.31 10.10
N ASN A 176 -2.21 -2.07 10.08
CA ASN A 176 -2.44 -1.08 11.13
C ASN A 176 -3.11 0.20 10.62
N CYS A 177 -3.79 0.14 9.47
CA CYS A 177 -4.35 1.30 8.79
C CYS A 177 -5.26 2.14 9.70
N GLN A 178 -6.13 1.52 10.48
CA GLN A 178 -7.01 2.23 11.41
C GLN A 178 -6.20 3.01 12.46
N ALA A 179 -5.23 2.37 13.10
CA ALA A 179 -4.38 3.02 14.11
C ALA A 179 -3.51 4.13 13.53
N ILE A 180 -3.14 4.06 12.23
CA ILE A 180 -2.26 5.03 11.59
C ILE A 180 -3.03 6.24 11.06
N PHE A 181 -4.18 6.04 10.40
CA PHE A 181 -4.94 7.10 9.75
C PHE A 181 -6.03 7.71 10.63
N MET A 182 -6.67 6.91 11.51
CA MET A 182 -7.70 7.44 12.39
C MET A 182 -7.05 8.08 13.62
N GLU A 183 -7.37 9.34 13.89
CA GLU A 183 -7.07 9.94 15.19
C GLU A 183 -7.84 9.16 16.25
N GLU A 184 -7.15 8.67 17.29
CA GLU A 184 -7.85 8.32 18.52
C GLU A 184 -8.65 9.55 18.91
N ALA A 185 -9.98 9.42 18.97
CA ALA A 185 -10.82 10.42 19.58
C ALA A 185 -10.27 10.65 21.01
N ARG A 186 -9.45 11.70 21.17
CA ARG A 186 -8.99 12.12 22.49
C ARG A 186 -10.23 12.37 23.28
N GLY A 187 -10.50 11.47 24.23
CA GLY A 187 -11.64 11.59 25.12
C GLY A 187 -11.69 12.99 25.70
N ALA A 188 -12.86 13.59 25.52
CA ALA A 188 -13.23 14.84 26.20
C ALA A 188 -13.34 14.60 27.70
#